data_255b449c001e289c0d2485e2f46e1158
#
_entry.id   255b449c001e289c0d2485e2f46e1158
#
_cell.length_a   1.000
_cell.length_b   1.000
_cell.length_c   1.000
_cell.angle_alpha   90.00
_cell.angle_beta   90.00
_cell.angle_gamma   90.00
#
_symmetry.space_group_name_H-M   'P 1'
#
loop_
_entity.id
_entity.type
_entity.pdbx_description
1 polymer ?
#
loop_
_entity_poly.entity_id
_entity_poly.type
_entity_poly.pdbx_seq_one_letter_code
_entity_poly.pdbx_strand_id
1 'polypeptide(L)'
;MSNTSAGVFFYSNRTQRYLYLLRTDNKNPGNWGIPGGKVENDETLMEGVERECMEEIGYFPKKAKLVPIQKFVNHTFTYHTFFCEVDKEFTPVLNEEHCGYAWVGDNQYPKPLHPGLFNTMNFDVVQSKLNSLTKKAT
;
A
#
# COMPACT_ATOMS: atom_id res chain seq x y z
N MET A 1 20.01 -8.83 11.80
CA MET A 1 19.44 -7.77 10.96
C MET A 1 17.97 -8.01 10.77
N SER A 2 17.18 -6.98 11.01
CA SER A 2 15.74 -7.10 10.84
C SER A 2 15.37 -6.89 9.38
N ASN A 3 14.47 -7.72 8.87
CA ASN A 3 13.84 -7.52 7.59
C ASN A 3 12.63 -6.63 7.82
N THR A 4 12.67 -5.43 7.28
CA THR A 4 11.58 -4.48 7.40
C THR A 4 11.03 -4.14 6.02
N SER A 5 9.72 -4.20 5.89
CA SER A 5 9.02 -3.82 4.67
C SER A 5 7.86 -2.91 5.02
N ALA A 6 7.38 -2.17 4.05
CA ALA A 6 6.25 -1.26 4.25
C ALA A 6 5.42 -1.17 2.99
N GLY A 7 4.13 -0.93 3.16
CA GLY A 7 3.22 -0.72 2.05
C GLY A 7 2.26 0.43 2.35
N VAL A 8 1.69 1.00 1.30
CA VAL A 8 0.85 2.18 1.41
C VAL A 8 -0.49 1.96 0.70
N PHE A 9 -1.58 2.18 1.44
CA PHE A 9 -2.90 2.33 0.82
C PHE A 9 -3.03 3.78 0.36
N PHE A 10 -2.91 4.03 -0.94
CA PHE A 10 -3.22 5.34 -1.49
C PHE A 10 -4.73 5.44 -1.70
N TYR A 11 -5.32 6.48 -1.17
CA TYR A 11 -6.76 6.71 -1.23
C TYR A 11 -7.04 8.04 -1.87
N SER A 12 -7.81 8.03 -2.96
CA SER A 12 -8.21 9.26 -3.64
C SER A 12 -9.44 9.85 -2.94
N ASN A 13 -9.27 11.04 -2.40
CA ASN A 13 -10.38 11.75 -1.75
C ASN A 13 -11.52 12.03 -2.72
N ARG A 14 -11.17 12.43 -3.95
CA ARG A 14 -12.15 12.84 -4.94
C ARG A 14 -13.04 11.70 -5.42
N THR A 15 -12.47 10.50 -5.62
CA THR A 15 -13.21 9.35 -6.13
C THR A 15 -13.57 8.34 -5.05
N GLN A 16 -12.94 8.44 -3.87
CA GLN A 16 -13.13 7.50 -2.76
C GLN A 16 -12.72 6.09 -3.12
N ARG A 17 -11.61 5.97 -3.85
CA ARG A 17 -11.08 4.68 -4.30
C ARG A 17 -9.63 4.51 -3.89
N TYR A 18 -9.25 3.24 -3.72
CA TYR A 18 -7.90 2.82 -3.34
C TYR A 18 -7.14 2.29 -4.54
N LEU A 19 -5.82 2.49 -4.56
CA LEU A 19 -4.94 1.99 -5.61
C LEU A 19 -4.44 0.57 -5.27
N TYR A 20 -4.62 -0.35 -6.21
CA TYR A 20 -4.04 -1.70 -6.15
C TYR A 20 -3.21 -1.94 -7.40
N LEU A 21 -2.17 -2.77 -7.25
CA LEU A 21 -1.23 -3.10 -8.33
C LEU A 21 -1.26 -4.60 -8.61
N LEU A 22 -1.30 -4.96 -9.89
CA LEU A 22 -1.27 -6.36 -10.31
C LEU A 22 0.18 -6.82 -10.46
N ARG A 23 0.55 -7.82 -9.68
CA ARG A 23 1.93 -8.32 -9.63
C ARG A 23 2.24 -9.23 -10.80
N THR A 24 3.48 -9.14 -11.29
CA THR A 24 4.00 -10.03 -12.32
C THR A 24 5.38 -10.57 -11.93
N ASP A 25 5.78 -10.38 -10.66
CA ASP A 25 7.05 -10.90 -10.18
C ASP A 25 6.98 -12.42 -9.96
N ASN A 26 8.14 -13.04 -9.69
CA ASN A 26 8.23 -14.50 -9.58
C ASN A 26 7.59 -15.08 -8.33
N LYS A 27 7.36 -14.25 -7.30
CA LYS A 27 6.88 -14.75 -6.01
C LYS A 27 5.37 -14.92 -5.96
N ASN A 28 4.64 -13.91 -6.43
CA ASN A 28 3.19 -13.91 -6.35
C ASN A 28 2.58 -13.34 -7.64
N PRO A 29 2.86 -13.99 -8.80
CA PRO A 29 2.32 -13.47 -10.06
C PRO A 29 0.81 -13.59 -10.07
N GLY A 30 0.14 -12.58 -10.65
CA GLY A 30 -1.30 -12.57 -10.76
C GLY A 30 -2.04 -12.15 -9.50
N ASN A 31 -1.33 -11.86 -8.42
CA ASN A 31 -1.93 -11.36 -7.19
C ASN A 31 -1.91 -9.82 -7.18
N TRP A 32 -2.89 -9.25 -6.51
CA TRP A 32 -2.99 -7.80 -6.36
C TRP A 32 -2.42 -7.37 -5.02
N GLY A 33 -1.63 -6.29 -5.03
CA GLY A 33 -1.02 -5.75 -3.82
C GLY A 33 -1.11 -4.24 -3.80
N ILE A 34 -0.44 -3.65 -2.81
CA ILE A 34 -0.33 -2.20 -2.68
C ILE A 34 1.13 -1.79 -2.89
N PRO A 35 1.38 -0.51 -3.27
CA PRO A 35 2.76 -0.05 -3.44
C PRO A 35 3.56 -0.17 -2.15
N GLY A 36 4.83 -0.53 -2.28
CA GLY A 36 5.74 -0.67 -1.16
C GLY A 36 6.79 -1.71 -1.41
N GLY A 37 7.60 -1.97 -0.39
CA GLY A 37 8.64 -2.97 -0.48
C GLY A 37 9.59 -2.91 0.69
N LYS A 38 10.78 -3.47 0.49
CA LYS A 38 11.78 -3.60 1.55
C LYS A 38 12.43 -2.25 1.86
N VAL A 39 12.54 -1.95 3.15
CA VAL A 39 13.27 -0.79 3.64
C VAL A 39 14.71 -1.20 3.90
N GLU A 40 15.68 -0.50 3.30
CA GLU A 40 17.10 -0.81 3.45
C GLU A 40 17.62 -0.36 4.82
N ASN A 41 18.72 -0.97 5.27
CA ASN A 41 19.24 -0.71 6.61
C ASN A 41 19.73 0.73 6.82
N ASP A 42 20.13 1.39 5.73
CA ASP A 42 20.64 2.76 5.79
C ASP A 42 19.55 3.81 5.52
N GLU A 43 18.31 3.37 5.43
CA GLU A 43 17.17 4.26 5.20
C GLU A 43 16.31 4.38 6.46
N THR A 44 15.69 5.54 6.63
CA THR A 44 14.55 5.64 7.54
C THR A 44 13.36 4.94 6.90
N LEU A 45 12.35 4.62 7.71
CA LEU A 45 11.13 4.00 7.21
C LEU A 45 10.48 4.86 6.12
N MET A 46 10.38 6.17 6.33
CA MET A 46 9.79 7.09 5.35
C MET A 46 10.61 7.12 4.04
N GLU A 47 11.94 7.15 4.16
CA GLU A 47 12.81 7.14 2.98
C GLU A 47 12.61 5.89 2.14
N GLY A 48 12.52 4.74 2.80
CA GLY A 48 12.29 3.46 2.11
C GLY A 48 10.94 3.43 1.41
N VAL A 49 9.90 3.90 2.07
CA VAL A 49 8.56 3.97 1.49
C VAL A 49 8.54 4.87 0.26
N GLU A 50 9.14 6.05 0.37
CA GLU A 50 9.20 6.99 -0.76
C GLU A 50 9.95 6.38 -1.94
N ARG A 51 11.12 5.79 -1.69
CA ARG A 51 11.93 5.17 -2.74
C ARG A 51 11.17 4.05 -3.45
N GLU A 52 10.56 3.14 -2.68
CA GLU A 52 9.81 2.02 -3.24
C GLU A 52 8.63 2.51 -4.09
N CYS A 53 7.90 3.52 -3.61
CA CYS A 53 6.79 4.08 -4.38
C CYS A 53 7.29 4.72 -5.68
N MET A 54 8.39 5.47 -5.64
CA MET A 54 8.95 6.05 -6.86
C MET A 54 9.37 4.98 -7.86
N GLU A 55 9.94 3.88 -7.38
CA GLU A 55 10.35 2.77 -8.25
C GLU A 55 9.15 2.04 -8.86
N GLU A 56 8.10 1.81 -8.09
CA GLU A 56 6.99 0.95 -8.50
C GLU A 56 5.88 1.69 -9.25
N ILE A 57 5.60 2.94 -8.89
CA ILE A 57 4.50 3.69 -9.48
C ILE A 57 4.90 5.07 -10.00
N GLY A 58 6.17 5.44 -9.85
CA GLY A 58 6.68 6.71 -10.36
C GLY A 58 6.09 7.93 -9.66
N TYR A 59 5.57 7.77 -8.45
CA TYR A 59 4.87 8.85 -7.78
C TYR A 59 4.97 8.71 -6.25
N PHE A 60 5.19 9.84 -5.60
CA PHE A 60 5.05 9.96 -4.15
C PHE A 60 4.72 11.43 -3.86
N PRO A 61 3.63 11.73 -3.12
CA PRO A 61 3.24 13.13 -2.88
C PRO A 61 4.32 13.89 -2.13
N LYS A 62 4.60 15.12 -2.53
CA LYS A 62 5.64 15.95 -1.91
C LYS A 62 5.40 16.19 -0.41
N LYS A 63 4.15 16.35 -0.04
CA LYS A 63 3.76 16.57 1.35
C LYS A 63 2.94 15.39 1.85
N ALA A 64 3.43 14.18 1.55
CA ALA A 64 2.73 12.96 1.94
C ALA A 64 2.59 12.90 3.45
N LYS A 65 1.38 12.59 3.89
CA LYS A 65 1.11 12.28 5.29
C LYS A 65 0.79 10.80 5.37
N LEU A 66 1.72 10.03 5.92
CA LEU A 66 1.53 8.60 6.08
C LEU A 66 0.93 8.33 7.45
N VAL A 67 -0.28 7.80 7.46
CA VAL A 67 -0.97 7.45 8.71
C VAL A 67 -0.73 5.97 8.97
N PRO A 68 -0.12 5.60 10.12
CA PRO A 68 0.11 4.19 10.43
C PRO A 68 -1.21 3.44 10.61
N ILE A 69 -1.33 2.30 9.93
CA ILE A 69 -2.50 1.44 10.03
C ILE A 69 -2.19 0.21 10.87
N GLN A 70 -1.06 -0.44 10.59
CA GLN A 70 -0.68 -1.66 11.28
C GLN A 70 0.83 -1.85 11.24
N LYS A 71 1.36 -2.42 12.32
CA LYS A 71 2.73 -2.92 12.37
C LYS A 71 2.62 -4.41 12.69
N PHE A 72 2.93 -5.24 11.71
CA PHE A 72 2.92 -6.67 11.88
C PHE A 72 4.35 -7.14 12.16
N VAL A 73 4.54 -7.86 13.26
CA VAL A 73 5.86 -8.33 13.68
C VAL A 73 5.80 -9.83 13.87
N ASN A 74 6.75 -10.54 13.26
CA ASN A 74 7.01 -11.92 13.64
C ASN A 74 8.54 -12.07 13.80
N HIS A 75 9.01 -13.27 14.09
CA HIS A 75 10.43 -13.46 14.39
C HIS A 75 11.34 -13.35 13.16
N THR A 76 10.78 -13.26 11.95
CA THR A 76 11.55 -13.17 10.71
C THR A 76 11.48 -11.81 10.03
N PHE A 77 10.39 -11.05 10.24
CA PHE A 77 10.26 -9.75 9.58
C PHE A 77 9.26 -8.84 10.30
N THR A 78 9.31 -7.56 9.93
CA THR A 78 8.36 -6.55 10.37
C THR A 78 7.76 -5.91 9.11
N TYR A 79 6.45 -5.76 9.08
CA TYR A 79 5.75 -5.11 7.97
C TYR A 79 4.90 -3.95 8.49
N HIS A 80 5.14 -2.76 7.93
CA HIS A 80 4.38 -1.56 8.27
C HIS A 80 3.38 -1.26 7.16
N THR A 81 2.14 -1.01 7.53
CA THR A 81 1.10 -0.61 6.58
C THR A 81 0.68 0.82 6.90
N PHE A 82 0.67 1.66 5.88
CA PHE A 82 0.30 3.07 5.99
C PHE A 82 -0.88 3.39 5.10
N PHE A 83 -1.57 4.46 5.45
CA PHE A 83 -2.63 5.08 4.65
C PHE A 83 -2.13 6.45 4.21
N CYS A 84 -2.32 6.78 2.94
CA CYS A 84 -1.95 8.09 2.41
C CYS A 84 -3.10 8.60 1.54
N GLU A 85 -3.72 9.68 1.99
CA GLU A 85 -4.78 10.31 1.22
C GLU A 85 -4.17 11.21 0.15
N VAL A 86 -4.68 11.09 -1.09
CA VAL A 86 -4.33 11.99 -2.18
C VAL A 86 -5.60 12.68 -2.65
N ASP A 87 -5.46 13.89 -3.24
CA ASP A 87 -6.62 14.66 -3.67
C ASP A 87 -7.40 13.93 -4.78
N LYS A 88 -6.68 13.40 -5.76
CA LYS A 88 -7.30 12.72 -6.91
C LYS A 88 -6.47 11.53 -7.32
N GLU A 89 -7.07 10.66 -8.13
CA GLU A 89 -6.36 9.53 -8.70
C GLU A 89 -5.24 10.01 -9.63
N PHE A 90 -4.12 9.33 -9.60
CA PHE A 90 -3.03 9.55 -10.52
C PHE A 90 -2.82 8.28 -11.35
N THR A 91 -2.14 8.43 -12.49
CA THR A 91 -1.82 7.29 -13.36
C THR A 91 -0.44 6.77 -12.98
N PRO A 92 -0.34 5.58 -12.38
CA PRO A 92 0.98 5.05 -12.01
C PRO A 92 1.82 4.75 -13.25
N VAL A 93 3.13 4.96 -13.12
CA VAL A 93 4.10 4.51 -14.12
C VAL A 93 4.74 3.25 -13.55
N LEU A 94 4.34 2.10 -14.07
CA LEU A 94 4.71 0.80 -13.50
C LEU A 94 6.10 0.36 -13.96
N ASN A 95 6.79 -0.38 -13.08
CA ASN A 95 8.04 -1.05 -13.44
C ASN A 95 7.76 -2.52 -13.78
N GLU A 96 8.82 -3.32 -13.94
CA GLU A 96 8.68 -4.72 -14.36
C GLU A 96 8.04 -5.63 -13.30
N GLU A 97 7.88 -5.17 -12.08
CA GLU A 97 7.26 -5.98 -11.02
C GLU A 97 5.74 -6.00 -11.08
N HIS A 98 5.16 -5.05 -11.82
CA HIS A 98 3.71 -4.92 -11.93
C HIS A 98 3.29 -4.70 -13.36
N CYS A 99 2.19 -5.33 -13.78
CA CYS A 99 1.70 -5.23 -15.16
C CYS A 99 0.34 -4.52 -15.25
N GLY A 100 -0.25 -4.13 -14.13
CA GLY A 100 -1.53 -3.42 -14.16
C GLY A 100 -1.83 -2.74 -12.85
N TYR A 101 -2.84 -1.88 -12.88
CA TYR A 101 -3.30 -1.20 -11.67
C TYR A 101 -4.81 -0.99 -11.75
N ALA A 102 -5.41 -0.75 -10.58
CA ALA A 102 -6.83 -0.42 -10.50
C ALA A 102 -7.07 0.48 -9.29
N TRP A 103 -7.91 1.48 -9.48
CA TRP A 103 -8.47 2.26 -8.39
C TRP A 103 -9.86 1.69 -8.13
N VAL A 104 -10.11 1.19 -6.92
CA VAL A 104 -11.37 0.51 -6.59
C VAL A 104 -11.94 1.03 -5.30
N GLY A 105 -13.27 1.02 -5.21
CA GLY A 105 -13.97 1.48 -4.03
C GLY A 105 -13.78 0.54 -2.85
N ASP A 106 -14.22 1.00 -1.69
CA ASP A 106 -14.19 0.22 -0.47
C ASP A 106 -14.96 -1.09 -0.66
N ASN A 107 -14.43 -2.17 -0.13
CA ASN A 107 -14.99 -3.53 -0.23
C ASN A 107 -15.08 -4.07 -1.66
N GLN A 108 -14.44 -3.39 -2.62
CA GLN A 108 -14.43 -3.84 -4.02
C GLN A 108 -13.02 -4.21 -4.49
N TYR A 109 -12.14 -4.55 -3.55
CA TYR A 109 -10.76 -4.85 -3.89
C TYR A 109 -10.67 -6.03 -4.87
N PRO A 110 -9.66 -5.97 -5.77
CA PRO A 110 -9.49 -7.01 -6.78
C PRO A 110 -9.03 -8.33 -6.15
N LYS A 111 -9.29 -9.41 -6.84
CA LYS A 111 -8.95 -10.77 -6.36
C LYS A 111 -8.12 -11.50 -7.40
N PRO A 112 -7.18 -12.34 -6.99
CA PRO A 112 -6.79 -12.61 -5.61
C PRO A 112 -5.84 -11.56 -5.05
N LEU A 113 -5.94 -11.29 -3.76
CA LEU A 113 -4.99 -10.42 -3.07
C LEU A 113 -3.70 -11.18 -2.76
N HIS A 114 -2.58 -10.46 -2.73
CA HIS A 114 -1.34 -10.99 -2.18
C HIS A 114 -1.62 -11.56 -0.77
N PRO A 115 -1.09 -12.75 -0.41
CA PRO A 115 -1.43 -13.37 0.88
C PRO A 115 -1.20 -12.49 2.10
N GLY A 116 -0.11 -11.72 2.12
CA GLY A 116 0.16 -10.79 3.24
C GLY A 116 -0.88 -9.69 3.32
N LEU A 117 -1.27 -9.15 2.18
CA LEU A 117 -2.30 -8.10 2.12
C LEU A 117 -3.65 -8.67 2.53
N PHE A 118 -3.97 -9.88 2.08
CA PHE A 118 -5.21 -10.55 2.47
C PHE A 118 -5.30 -10.68 3.98
N ASN A 119 -4.22 -11.12 4.63
CA ASN A 119 -4.18 -11.22 6.09
C ASN A 119 -4.39 -9.86 6.75
N THR A 120 -3.72 -8.82 6.25
CA THR A 120 -3.86 -7.46 6.79
C THR A 120 -5.31 -6.99 6.69
N MET A 121 -5.94 -7.22 5.54
CA MET A 121 -7.34 -6.78 5.32
C MET A 121 -8.34 -7.51 6.22
N ASN A 122 -7.98 -8.67 6.74
CA ASN A 122 -8.87 -9.45 7.61
C ASN A 122 -8.82 -9.05 9.08
N PHE A 123 -7.91 -8.16 9.47
CA PHE A 123 -7.89 -7.66 10.85
C PHE A 123 -8.96 -6.59 11.02
N ASP A 124 -9.83 -6.78 12.01
CA ASP A 124 -10.90 -5.83 12.31
C ASP A 124 -10.35 -4.44 12.61
N VAL A 125 -9.21 -4.37 13.31
CA VAL A 125 -8.60 -3.09 13.66
C VAL A 125 -8.15 -2.33 12.39
N VAL A 126 -7.70 -3.04 11.38
CA VAL A 126 -7.31 -2.43 10.09
C VAL A 126 -8.53 -1.84 9.40
N GLN A 127 -9.60 -2.62 9.29
CA GLN A 127 -10.84 -2.17 8.68
C GLN A 127 -11.43 -0.97 9.43
N SER A 128 -11.41 -1.01 10.76
CA SER A 128 -11.89 0.11 11.57
C SER A 128 -11.11 1.38 11.33
N LYS A 129 -9.78 1.28 11.25
CA LYS A 129 -8.93 2.45 11.00
C LYS A 129 -9.17 3.02 9.61
N LEU A 130 -9.25 2.16 8.59
CA LEU A 130 -9.51 2.62 7.22
C LEU A 130 -10.88 3.30 7.13
N ASN A 131 -11.89 2.70 7.73
CA ASN A 131 -13.24 3.27 7.74
C ASN A 131 -13.25 4.64 8.43
N SER A 132 -12.53 4.75 9.54
CA SER A 132 -12.44 5.99 10.30
C SER A 132 -11.78 7.10 9.49
N LEU A 133 -10.71 6.76 8.75
CA LEU A 133 -9.95 7.73 7.96
C LEU A 133 -10.69 8.18 6.70
N THR A 134 -11.56 7.32 6.16
CA THR A 134 -12.28 7.61 4.91
C THR A 134 -13.70 8.08 5.13
N LYS A 135 -14.18 8.05 6.38
CA LYS A 135 -15.53 8.48 6.71
C LYS A 135 -15.68 9.98 6.51
N LYS A 136 -16.63 10.36 5.67
CA LYS A 136 -16.93 11.77 5.47
C LYS A 136 -17.75 12.31 6.62
N ALA A 137 -17.48 13.55 6.99
CA ALA A 137 -18.34 14.27 7.91
C ALA A 137 -19.71 14.43 7.26
N THR A 138 -20.73 14.01 7.97
CA THR A 138 -22.12 14.18 7.51
C THR A 138 -22.66 15.50 8.00
#